data_75590df2f01316d0b769f6178d3a4083
#
_entry.id   75590df2f01316d0b769f6178d3a4083
#
_cell.length_a   1.000
_cell.length_b   1.000
_cell.length_c   1.000
_cell.angle_alpha   90.00
_cell.angle_beta   90.00
_cell.angle_gamma   90.00
#
_symmetry.space_group_name_H-M   'P 1'
#
loop_
_entity.id
_entity.type
_entity.pdbx_description
1 polymer ?
#
loop_
_entity_poly.entity_id
_entity_poly.type
_entity_poly.pdbx_seq_one_letter_code
_entity_poly.pdbx_strand_id
1 'polypeptide(L)'
;MRVLILGCGYVGLALGRRLVASGCSVVGLRRSKIADQELIASGIEPVQGDITCLADLDRLDGGFDGVINTVSSSRGGADVYRHVYLGGAKNLITWARDRAIRRMIYTSSTSVYGQTDGGWVSETDPAEAAGETGRLLLATESVFMEANSSNGMEVVVLRVGGIYGPDRGHLFRQFLAGEAQQEPGGGRWINMIHRDDVAGVIETVLRLANPQGLYNAVDDEPVLQGDFLAYLANETGRLLPPVVETSVSGGNRKRGITHKKVSNRRLRTEAGWVPLYPNFRKGYAAQIEESQKRI
;
A
#
# COMPACT_ATOMS: atom_id res chain seq x y z
N MET A 1 -1.95 14.76 18.38
CA MET A 1 -2.61 13.45 18.17
C MET A 1 -1.67 12.35 18.60
N ARG A 2 -2.20 11.30 19.23
CA ARG A 2 -1.48 10.04 19.49
C ARG A 2 -1.92 9.00 18.46
N VAL A 3 -0.96 8.41 17.74
CA VAL A 3 -1.25 7.56 16.59
C VAL A 3 -0.56 6.20 16.73
N LEU A 4 -1.31 5.12 16.54
CA LEU A 4 -0.79 3.76 16.46
C LEU A 4 -0.61 3.35 15.00
N ILE A 5 0.58 2.86 14.64
CA ILE A 5 0.87 2.27 13.33
C ILE A 5 1.15 0.78 13.50
N LEU A 6 0.22 -0.06 13.07
CA LEU A 6 0.42 -1.50 13.00
C LEU A 6 1.15 -1.84 11.68
N GLY A 7 2.20 -2.64 11.77
CA GLY A 7 3.06 -2.92 10.62
C GLY A 7 4.02 -1.77 10.31
N CYS A 8 4.63 -1.18 11.35
CA CYS A 8 5.57 -0.04 11.22
C CYS A 8 6.87 -0.43 10.49
N GLY A 9 6.72 -0.93 9.24
CA GLY A 9 7.77 -1.32 8.31
C GLY A 9 7.99 -0.26 7.24
N TYR A 10 8.12 -0.67 5.97
CA TYR A 10 8.51 0.20 4.85
C TYR A 10 7.63 1.45 4.70
N VAL A 11 6.31 1.29 4.67
CA VAL A 11 5.35 2.41 4.61
C VAL A 11 5.16 3.02 5.99
N GLY A 12 4.96 2.18 7.02
CA GLY A 12 4.66 2.64 8.37
C GLY A 12 5.78 3.49 8.98
N LEU A 13 7.05 3.17 8.70
CA LEU A 13 8.19 3.99 9.14
C LEU A 13 8.21 5.36 8.45
N ALA A 14 8.00 5.41 7.12
CA ALA A 14 7.92 6.68 6.38
C ALA A 14 6.76 7.55 6.90
N LEU A 15 5.61 6.94 7.14
CA LEU A 15 4.46 7.60 7.77
C LEU A 15 4.79 8.10 9.18
N GLY A 16 5.40 7.25 10.01
CA GLY A 16 5.73 7.60 11.39
C GLY A 16 6.65 8.79 11.47
N ARG A 17 7.72 8.83 10.66
CA ARG A 17 8.63 10.00 10.54
C ARG A 17 7.87 11.27 10.17
N ARG A 18 6.96 11.17 9.22
CA ARG A 18 6.13 12.30 8.77
C ARG A 18 5.19 12.80 9.87
N LEU A 19 4.54 11.89 10.58
CA LEU A 19 3.65 12.23 11.69
C LEU A 19 4.39 12.82 12.89
N VAL A 20 5.56 12.28 13.25
CA VAL A 20 6.43 12.87 14.29
C VAL A 20 6.85 14.28 13.90
N ALA A 21 7.32 14.49 12.67
CA ALA A 21 7.68 15.83 12.19
C ALA A 21 6.52 16.83 12.19
N SER A 22 5.27 16.34 12.11
CA SER A 22 4.06 17.16 12.23
C SER A 22 3.49 17.24 13.65
N GLY A 23 4.27 16.86 14.68
CA GLY A 23 3.94 17.01 16.10
C GLY A 23 3.02 15.92 16.67
N CYS A 24 2.88 14.77 16.04
CA CYS A 24 2.15 13.64 16.59
C CYS A 24 3.06 12.79 17.51
N SER A 25 2.47 12.21 18.58
CA SER A 25 3.05 11.09 19.30
C SER A 25 2.73 9.80 18.55
N VAL A 26 3.74 9.03 18.17
CA VAL A 26 3.57 7.85 17.32
C VAL A 26 4.08 6.59 18.03
N VAL A 27 3.22 5.58 18.10
CA VAL A 27 3.56 4.23 18.54
C VAL A 27 3.59 3.30 17.33
N GLY A 28 4.69 2.57 17.16
CA GLY A 28 4.91 1.68 16.02
C GLY A 28 4.96 0.22 16.42
N LEU A 29 3.94 -0.58 16.08
CA LEU A 29 3.91 -2.00 16.36
C LEU A 29 4.59 -2.80 15.25
N ARG A 30 5.56 -3.66 15.63
CA ARG A 30 6.29 -4.59 14.76
C ARG A 30 6.48 -5.94 15.42
N ARG A 31 6.60 -6.99 14.61
CA ARG A 31 6.88 -8.35 15.11
C ARG A 31 8.33 -8.53 15.59
N SER A 32 9.26 -7.84 14.97
CA SER A 32 10.71 -8.01 15.23
C SER A 32 11.30 -6.77 15.86
N LYS A 33 12.16 -6.97 16.87
CA LYS A 33 12.94 -5.91 17.53
C LYS A 33 14.13 -5.39 16.72
N ILE A 34 14.50 -6.07 15.62
CA ILE A 34 15.71 -5.74 14.84
C ILE A 34 15.77 -4.27 14.40
N ALA A 35 14.62 -3.63 14.23
CA ALA A 35 14.55 -2.23 13.80
C ALA A 35 14.01 -1.28 14.88
N ASP A 36 14.01 -1.66 16.16
CA ASP A 36 13.56 -0.78 17.23
C ASP A 36 14.42 0.48 17.31
N GLN A 37 15.74 0.36 17.12
CA GLN A 37 16.64 1.52 17.10
C GLN A 37 16.30 2.52 15.99
N GLU A 38 15.90 2.03 14.80
CA GLU A 38 15.47 2.89 13.70
C GLU A 38 14.17 3.63 14.02
N LEU A 39 13.23 2.97 14.70
CA LEU A 39 11.99 3.61 15.17
C LEU A 39 12.30 4.68 16.21
N ILE A 40 13.11 4.36 17.23
CA ILE A 40 13.52 5.30 18.27
C ILE A 40 14.24 6.52 17.68
N ALA A 41 15.20 6.29 16.79
CA ALA A 41 15.92 7.37 16.09
C ALA A 41 14.99 8.25 15.23
N SER A 42 13.81 7.73 14.86
CA SER A 42 12.78 8.44 14.12
C SER A 42 11.73 9.10 15.01
N GLY A 43 11.90 9.06 16.35
CA GLY A 43 10.94 9.58 17.33
C GLY A 43 9.66 8.75 17.47
N ILE A 44 9.70 7.48 17.07
CA ILE A 44 8.58 6.55 17.13
C ILE A 44 8.80 5.61 18.31
N GLU A 45 7.81 5.47 19.19
CA GLU A 45 7.84 4.52 20.30
C GLU A 45 7.66 3.08 19.75
N PRO A 46 8.66 2.18 19.88
CA PRO A 46 8.55 0.84 19.37
C PRO A 46 7.76 -0.06 20.30
N VAL A 47 6.82 -0.83 19.77
CA VAL A 47 6.12 -1.89 20.48
C VAL A 47 6.25 -3.19 19.71
N GLN A 48 6.67 -4.27 20.38
CA GLN A 48 6.71 -5.59 19.80
C GLN A 48 5.34 -6.26 19.92
N GLY A 49 4.81 -6.76 18.81
CA GLY A 49 3.56 -7.53 18.78
C GLY A 49 3.19 -7.98 17.36
N ASP A 50 2.27 -8.93 17.31
CA ASP A 50 1.70 -9.47 16.08
C ASP A 50 0.19 -9.19 16.03
N ILE A 51 -0.30 -8.56 14.96
CA ILE A 51 -1.73 -8.29 14.77
C ILE A 51 -2.57 -9.58 14.74
N THR A 52 -1.96 -10.72 14.45
CA THR A 52 -2.63 -12.02 14.45
C THR A 52 -2.80 -12.61 15.86
N CYS A 53 -2.19 -12.00 16.87
CA CYS A 53 -2.31 -12.37 18.28
C CYS A 53 -3.08 -11.28 19.04
N LEU A 54 -4.32 -11.56 19.44
CA LEU A 54 -5.14 -10.57 20.16
C LEU A 54 -4.49 -10.14 21.48
N ALA A 55 -3.86 -11.06 22.21
CA ALA A 55 -3.17 -10.76 23.46
C ALA A 55 -2.01 -9.76 23.27
N ASP A 56 -1.39 -9.69 22.08
CA ASP A 56 -0.38 -8.68 21.80
C ASP A 56 -1.01 -7.29 21.64
N LEU A 57 -2.20 -7.21 21.05
CA LEU A 57 -2.95 -5.96 20.93
C LEU A 57 -3.48 -5.50 22.30
N ASP A 58 -3.92 -6.44 23.15
CA ASP A 58 -4.45 -6.12 24.49
C ASP A 58 -3.41 -5.52 25.43
N ARG A 59 -2.13 -5.71 25.15
CA ARG A 59 -1.03 -5.03 25.88
C ARG A 59 -0.81 -3.58 25.48
N LEU A 60 -1.43 -3.14 24.36
CA LEU A 60 -1.35 -1.74 23.95
C LEU A 60 -2.21 -0.88 24.86
N ASP A 61 -1.64 0.19 25.33
CA ASP A 61 -2.40 1.22 26.03
C ASP A 61 -3.51 1.78 25.13
N GLY A 62 -4.52 2.36 25.72
CA GLY A 62 -5.57 3.09 25.00
C GLY A 62 -5.16 4.52 24.66
N GLY A 63 -6.16 5.31 24.22
CA GLY A 63 -6.00 6.75 24.00
C GLY A 63 -5.29 7.11 22.69
N PHE A 64 -5.51 6.32 21.66
CA PHE A 64 -5.10 6.66 20.29
C PHE A 64 -6.21 7.42 19.55
N ASP A 65 -5.87 8.59 19.03
CA ASP A 65 -6.77 9.34 18.14
C ASP A 65 -6.92 8.66 16.78
N GLY A 66 -5.84 8.05 16.28
CA GLY A 66 -5.79 7.36 15.00
C GLY A 66 -5.08 6.01 15.11
N VAL A 67 -5.63 5.01 14.42
CA VAL A 67 -5.05 3.67 14.29
C VAL A 67 -4.87 3.35 12.81
N ILE A 68 -3.65 3.04 12.40
CA ILE A 68 -3.31 2.84 11.00
C ILE A 68 -2.76 1.43 10.81
N ASN A 69 -3.45 0.63 10.00
CA ASN A 69 -3.03 -0.72 9.66
C ASN A 69 -2.32 -0.73 8.31
N THR A 70 -0.98 -0.79 8.32
CA THR A 70 -0.12 -0.98 7.15
C THR A 70 0.53 -2.36 7.11
N VAL A 71 -0.02 -3.31 7.88
CA VAL A 71 0.49 -4.69 7.89
C VAL A 71 0.38 -5.30 6.50
N SER A 72 1.46 -5.89 6.06
CA SER A 72 1.51 -6.59 4.77
C SER A 72 2.27 -7.89 4.87
N SER A 73 1.86 -8.89 4.08
CA SER A 73 2.60 -10.13 3.87
C SER A 73 3.36 -10.05 2.55
N SER A 74 4.69 -10.10 2.61
CA SER A 74 5.54 -10.14 1.41
C SER A 74 5.61 -11.53 0.78
N ARG A 75 5.32 -12.58 1.56
CA ARG A 75 5.42 -13.99 1.15
C ARG A 75 4.19 -14.77 1.62
N GLY A 76 3.86 -15.86 0.94
CA GLY A 76 2.77 -16.76 1.27
C GLY A 76 1.60 -16.70 0.27
N GLY A 77 0.75 -17.73 0.29
CA GLY A 77 -0.46 -17.86 -0.51
C GLY A 77 -1.70 -17.38 0.23
N ALA A 78 -2.86 -17.93 -0.14
CA ALA A 78 -4.16 -17.59 0.43
C ALA A 78 -4.23 -17.77 1.95
N ASP A 79 -3.63 -18.83 2.50
CA ASP A 79 -3.66 -19.10 3.94
C ASP A 79 -2.97 -18.00 4.75
N VAL A 80 -1.82 -17.50 4.26
CA VAL A 80 -1.14 -16.37 4.90
C VAL A 80 -1.97 -15.10 4.80
N TYR A 81 -2.63 -14.88 3.65
CA TYR A 81 -3.56 -13.74 3.50
C TYR A 81 -4.74 -13.85 4.46
N ARG A 82 -5.34 -15.03 4.58
CA ARG A 82 -6.43 -15.30 5.52
C ARG A 82 -6.02 -15.03 6.95
N HIS A 83 -4.85 -15.53 7.35
CA HIS A 83 -4.35 -15.36 8.72
C HIS A 83 -3.95 -13.91 9.03
N VAL A 84 -3.10 -13.31 8.18
CA VAL A 84 -2.51 -11.99 8.46
C VAL A 84 -3.50 -10.86 8.21
N TYR A 85 -4.20 -10.86 7.06
CA TYR A 85 -5.09 -9.74 6.73
C TYR A 85 -6.46 -9.91 7.39
N LEU A 86 -7.17 -11.00 7.10
CA LEU A 86 -8.52 -11.19 7.62
C LEU A 86 -8.53 -11.48 9.13
N GLY A 87 -7.68 -12.40 9.59
CA GLY A 87 -7.54 -12.71 11.03
C GLY A 87 -7.04 -11.51 11.82
N GLY A 88 -6.01 -10.84 11.33
CA GLY A 88 -5.48 -9.63 11.95
C GLY A 88 -6.48 -8.48 12.01
N ALA A 89 -7.30 -8.30 10.94
CA ALA A 89 -8.37 -7.30 10.94
C ALA A 89 -9.42 -7.60 12.02
N LYS A 90 -9.86 -8.85 12.12
CA LYS A 90 -10.83 -9.27 13.17
C LYS A 90 -10.31 -9.00 14.57
N ASN A 91 -9.05 -9.35 14.84
CA ASN A 91 -8.41 -9.06 16.12
C ASN A 91 -8.35 -7.57 16.39
N LEU A 92 -7.95 -6.76 15.38
CA LEU A 92 -7.84 -5.31 15.51
C LEU A 92 -9.21 -4.67 15.80
N ILE A 93 -10.28 -5.08 15.12
CA ILE A 93 -11.62 -4.57 15.37
C ILE A 93 -12.12 -5.02 16.75
N THR A 94 -11.85 -6.27 17.17
CA THR A 94 -12.18 -6.75 18.52
C THR A 94 -11.46 -5.88 19.57
N TRP A 95 -10.18 -5.64 19.41
CA TRP A 95 -9.39 -4.78 20.31
C TRP A 95 -9.89 -3.33 20.33
N ALA A 96 -10.33 -2.80 19.19
CA ALA A 96 -10.79 -1.42 19.06
C ALA A 96 -12.18 -1.15 19.65
N ARG A 97 -12.99 -2.20 19.86
CA ARG A 97 -14.44 -2.10 20.18
C ARG A 97 -14.75 -1.21 21.37
N ASP A 98 -13.97 -1.32 22.44
CA ASP A 98 -14.21 -0.61 23.71
C ASP A 98 -13.23 0.56 23.92
N ARG A 99 -12.63 1.04 22.84
CA ARG A 99 -11.63 2.12 22.85
C ARG A 99 -12.13 3.33 22.09
N ALA A 100 -11.89 4.52 22.62
CA ALA A 100 -12.26 5.79 21.99
C ALA A 100 -11.26 6.14 20.87
N ILE A 101 -11.35 5.43 19.74
CA ILE A 101 -10.55 5.67 18.55
C ILE A 101 -11.39 6.52 17.58
N ARG A 102 -10.91 7.72 17.25
CA ARG A 102 -11.60 8.59 16.31
C ARG A 102 -11.55 8.05 14.89
N ARG A 103 -10.39 7.58 14.44
CA ARG A 103 -10.20 7.14 13.05
C ARG A 103 -9.34 5.90 12.92
N MET A 104 -9.80 4.96 12.12
CA MET A 104 -9.04 3.79 11.71
C MET A 104 -8.82 3.79 10.20
N ILE A 105 -7.56 3.59 9.77
CA ILE A 105 -7.20 3.55 8.34
C ILE A 105 -6.59 2.19 8.03
N TYR A 106 -7.12 1.53 7.01
CA TYR A 106 -6.60 0.27 6.50
C TYR A 106 -6.04 0.43 5.09
N THR A 107 -4.78 -0.01 4.87
CA THR A 107 -4.18 -0.07 3.55
C THR A 107 -4.49 -1.39 2.87
N SER A 108 -5.46 -1.38 1.97
CA SER A 108 -5.82 -2.47 1.07
C SER A 108 -5.03 -2.39 -0.24
N SER A 109 -5.50 -2.96 -1.32
CA SER A 109 -4.80 -3.00 -2.61
C SER A 109 -5.75 -2.83 -3.79
N THR A 110 -5.32 -2.12 -4.83
CA THR A 110 -6.04 -2.04 -6.12
C THR A 110 -6.18 -3.39 -6.84
N SER A 111 -5.54 -4.45 -6.33
CA SER A 111 -5.72 -5.82 -6.84
C SER A 111 -7.12 -6.41 -6.59
N VAL A 112 -7.94 -5.74 -5.77
CA VAL A 112 -9.37 -6.10 -5.58
C VAL A 112 -10.22 -5.80 -6.80
N TYR A 113 -9.77 -4.92 -7.70
CA TYR A 113 -10.42 -4.67 -8.98
C TYR A 113 -10.02 -5.72 -10.01
N GLY A 114 -10.99 -6.44 -10.55
CA GLY A 114 -10.78 -7.57 -11.48
C GLY A 114 -10.81 -7.22 -12.97
N GLN A 115 -11.06 -5.97 -13.35
CA GLN A 115 -11.24 -5.54 -14.74
C GLN A 115 -10.05 -5.86 -15.62
N THR A 116 -10.33 -6.26 -16.86
CA THR A 116 -9.34 -6.75 -17.85
C THR A 116 -9.43 -6.06 -19.21
N ASP A 117 -10.28 -5.06 -19.36
CA ASP A 117 -10.59 -4.35 -20.61
C ASP A 117 -9.70 -3.12 -20.87
N GLY A 118 -8.81 -2.76 -19.95
CA GLY A 118 -7.96 -1.56 -20.05
C GLY A 118 -8.68 -0.26 -19.69
N GLY A 119 -9.93 -0.32 -19.25
CA GLY A 119 -10.75 0.81 -18.86
C GLY A 119 -10.29 1.49 -17.57
N TRP A 120 -10.87 2.65 -17.27
CA TRP A 120 -10.72 3.32 -15.97
C TRP A 120 -11.62 2.67 -14.94
N VAL A 121 -11.11 2.55 -13.71
CA VAL A 121 -11.88 2.16 -12.53
C VAL A 121 -11.71 3.18 -11.41
N SER A 122 -12.78 3.41 -10.68
CA SER A 122 -12.89 4.32 -9.55
C SER A 122 -13.40 3.58 -8.31
N GLU A 123 -13.61 4.28 -7.23
CA GLU A 123 -14.13 3.72 -5.98
C GLU A 123 -15.60 3.27 -6.08
N THR A 124 -16.33 3.73 -7.09
CA THR A 124 -17.73 3.35 -7.34
C THR A 124 -17.87 2.14 -8.25
N ASP A 125 -16.79 1.73 -8.90
CA ASP A 125 -16.81 0.56 -9.77
C ASP A 125 -16.77 -0.75 -8.96
N PRO A 126 -17.36 -1.84 -9.50
CA PRO A 126 -17.33 -3.14 -8.85
C PRO A 126 -15.91 -3.62 -8.54
N ALA A 127 -15.69 -4.06 -7.31
CA ALA A 127 -14.46 -4.71 -6.88
C ALA A 127 -14.66 -6.23 -6.88
N GLU A 128 -14.43 -6.86 -8.01
CA GLU A 128 -14.58 -8.30 -8.22
C GLU A 128 -13.21 -8.93 -8.43
N ALA A 129 -12.55 -9.28 -7.34
CA ALA A 129 -11.18 -9.79 -7.40
C ALA A 129 -11.08 -11.12 -8.17
N ALA A 130 -10.21 -11.16 -9.17
CA ALA A 130 -10.00 -12.33 -10.02
C ALA A 130 -9.37 -13.52 -9.29
N GLY A 131 -8.63 -13.30 -8.20
CA GLY A 131 -7.90 -14.33 -7.45
C GLY A 131 -8.32 -14.45 -5.99
N GLU A 132 -7.99 -15.57 -5.35
CA GLU A 132 -8.35 -15.85 -3.96
C GLU A 132 -7.78 -14.79 -2.98
N THR A 133 -6.53 -14.39 -3.17
CA THR A 133 -5.91 -13.36 -2.32
C THR A 133 -6.62 -12.02 -2.42
N GLY A 134 -7.13 -11.66 -3.60
CA GLY A 134 -7.93 -10.45 -3.80
C GLY A 134 -9.29 -10.55 -3.10
N ARG A 135 -9.95 -11.71 -3.16
CA ARG A 135 -11.21 -11.96 -2.43
C ARG A 135 -11.00 -11.88 -0.90
N LEU A 136 -9.86 -12.36 -0.40
CA LEU A 136 -9.51 -12.21 1.02
C LEU A 136 -9.27 -10.76 1.43
N LEU A 137 -8.69 -9.94 0.54
CA LEU A 137 -8.58 -8.51 0.80
C LEU A 137 -9.96 -7.83 0.83
N LEU A 138 -10.88 -8.18 -0.09
CA LEU A 138 -12.26 -7.67 -0.04
C LEU A 138 -12.97 -8.09 1.24
N ALA A 139 -12.86 -9.34 1.66
CA ALA A 139 -13.40 -9.79 2.95
C ALA A 139 -12.78 -9.02 4.14
N THR A 140 -11.51 -8.63 4.03
CA THR A 140 -10.85 -7.80 5.04
C THR A 140 -11.38 -6.36 5.00
N GLU A 141 -11.59 -5.77 3.82
CA GLU A 141 -12.22 -4.45 3.67
C GLU A 141 -13.62 -4.45 4.33
N SER A 142 -14.43 -5.52 4.11
CA SER A 142 -15.75 -5.64 4.72
C SER A 142 -15.71 -5.63 6.24
N VAL A 143 -14.76 -6.34 6.87
CA VAL A 143 -14.58 -6.33 8.35
C VAL A 143 -14.33 -4.92 8.86
N PHE A 144 -13.53 -4.12 8.16
CA PHE A 144 -13.27 -2.73 8.53
C PHE A 144 -14.49 -1.84 8.29
N MET A 145 -15.14 -1.96 7.14
CA MET A 145 -16.30 -1.12 6.79
C MET A 145 -17.51 -1.40 7.68
N GLU A 146 -17.74 -2.65 8.10
CA GLU A 146 -18.79 -3.02 9.05
C GLU A 146 -18.56 -2.41 10.45
N ALA A 147 -17.31 -2.15 10.81
CA ALA A 147 -16.96 -1.48 12.07
C ALA A 147 -17.11 0.05 12.00
N ASN A 148 -17.35 0.62 10.81
CA ASN A 148 -17.52 2.06 10.64
C ASN A 148 -18.74 2.54 11.47
N SER A 149 -18.55 3.68 12.12
CA SER A 149 -19.54 4.29 13.04
C SER A 149 -19.81 3.51 14.33
N SER A 150 -19.14 2.38 14.56
CA SER A 150 -19.16 1.73 15.86
C SER A 150 -18.45 2.62 16.88
N ASN A 151 -19.14 3.00 17.94
CA ASN A 151 -18.61 3.89 18.99
C ASN A 151 -18.04 5.23 18.48
N GLY A 152 -18.56 5.75 17.36
CA GLY A 152 -18.10 7.01 16.76
C GLY A 152 -16.76 6.90 16.00
N MET A 153 -16.26 5.70 15.78
CA MET A 153 -15.04 5.46 15.00
C MET A 153 -15.32 5.61 13.51
N GLU A 154 -14.54 6.43 12.83
CA GLU A 154 -14.54 6.56 11.38
C GLU A 154 -13.54 5.59 10.76
N VAL A 155 -13.98 4.76 9.84
CA VAL A 155 -13.11 3.82 9.12
C VAL A 155 -12.87 4.29 7.70
N VAL A 156 -11.61 4.25 7.27
CA VAL A 156 -11.22 4.53 5.89
C VAL A 156 -10.36 3.40 5.34
N VAL A 157 -10.76 2.88 4.20
CA VAL A 157 -10.00 1.92 3.41
C VAL A 157 -9.26 2.64 2.28
N LEU A 158 -7.97 2.37 2.15
CA LEU A 158 -7.13 2.88 1.06
C LEU A 158 -6.74 1.73 0.14
N ARG A 159 -7.28 1.68 -1.08
CA ARG A 159 -6.85 0.73 -2.12
C ARG A 159 -5.58 1.25 -2.77
N VAL A 160 -4.44 0.74 -2.30
CA VAL A 160 -3.10 1.22 -2.69
C VAL A 160 -2.62 0.50 -3.94
N GLY A 161 -2.05 1.25 -4.87
CA GLY A 161 -1.38 0.73 -6.08
C GLY A 161 -0.07 0.00 -5.78
N GLY A 162 0.69 -0.33 -6.82
CA GLY A 162 2.01 -0.90 -6.69
C GLY A 162 2.96 0.08 -6.02
N ILE A 163 3.36 -0.19 -4.77
CA ILE A 163 4.23 0.71 -4.00
C ILE A 163 5.67 0.58 -4.48
N TYR A 164 6.27 1.72 -4.83
CA TYR A 164 7.69 1.84 -5.16
C TYR A 164 8.36 2.97 -4.34
N GLY A 165 9.66 3.17 -4.51
CA GLY A 165 10.45 4.17 -3.80
C GLY A 165 11.80 3.58 -3.38
N PRO A 166 12.58 4.21 -2.48
CA PRO A 166 13.90 3.76 -2.08
C PRO A 166 13.92 2.26 -1.76
N ASP A 167 14.85 1.53 -2.36
CA ASP A 167 15.07 0.07 -2.21
C ASP A 167 13.87 -0.81 -2.59
N ARG A 168 12.86 -0.26 -3.28
CA ARG A 168 11.65 -1.00 -3.67
C ARG A 168 11.19 -0.62 -5.07
N GLY A 169 10.50 -1.56 -5.72
CA GLY A 169 10.02 -1.49 -7.09
C GLY A 169 10.31 -2.81 -7.79
N HIS A 170 9.32 -3.72 -7.83
CA HIS A 170 9.55 -5.08 -8.31
C HIS A 170 10.05 -5.11 -9.76
N LEU A 171 9.33 -4.46 -10.67
CA LEU A 171 9.69 -4.45 -12.09
C LEU A 171 10.99 -3.66 -12.37
N PHE A 172 11.23 -2.57 -11.63
CA PHE A 172 12.47 -1.83 -11.70
C PHE A 172 13.69 -2.68 -11.31
N ARG A 173 13.58 -3.43 -10.21
CA ARG A 173 14.66 -4.34 -9.77
C ARG A 173 14.90 -5.48 -10.74
N GLN A 174 13.82 -6.08 -11.29
CA GLN A 174 13.95 -7.08 -12.35
C GLN A 174 14.64 -6.51 -13.59
N PHE A 175 14.30 -5.28 -13.97
CA PHE A 175 14.96 -4.59 -15.07
C PHE A 175 16.46 -4.40 -14.81
N LEU A 176 16.85 -3.90 -13.65
CA LEU A 176 18.26 -3.73 -13.30
C LEU A 176 19.02 -5.06 -13.22
N ALA A 177 18.37 -6.14 -12.81
CA ALA A 177 18.93 -7.50 -12.78
C ALA A 177 19.00 -8.17 -14.16
N GLY A 178 18.42 -7.58 -15.22
CA GLY A 178 18.30 -8.21 -16.54
C GLY A 178 17.28 -9.35 -16.61
N GLU A 179 16.39 -9.43 -15.64
CA GLU A 179 15.36 -10.48 -15.50
C GLU A 179 13.99 -10.03 -16.02
N ALA A 180 13.84 -8.75 -16.35
CA ALA A 180 12.57 -8.21 -16.82
C ALA A 180 12.24 -8.75 -18.22
N GLN A 181 10.96 -8.95 -18.47
CA GLN A 181 10.41 -9.37 -19.77
C GLN A 181 9.22 -8.47 -20.11
N GLN A 182 9.04 -8.18 -21.41
CA GLN A 182 7.86 -7.51 -21.91
C GLN A 182 6.75 -8.50 -22.20
N GLU A 183 5.53 -8.11 -21.93
CA GLU A 183 4.32 -8.82 -22.42
C GLU A 183 3.99 -8.32 -23.83
N PRO A 184 3.43 -9.18 -24.74
CA PRO A 184 3.02 -8.76 -26.07
C PRO A 184 2.03 -7.58 -26.04
N GLY A 185 2.04 -6.75 -27.08
CA GLY A 185 1.14 -5.61 -27.18
C GLY A 185 1.39 -4.48 -26.16
N GLY A 186 2.60 -4.40 -25.59
CA GLY A 186 2.96 -3.42 -24.57
C GLY A 186 2.51 -3.81 -23.15
N GLY A 187 1.85 -4.97 -23.02
CA GLY A 187 1.44 -5.54 -21.74
C GLY A 187 0.24 -4.84 -21.12
N ARG A 188 0.17 -4.88 -19.80
CA ARG A 188 -0.94 -4.34 -19.00
C ARG A 188 -0.64 -2.98 -18.41
N TRP A 189 -1.70 -2.27 -18.03
CA TRP A 189 -1.60 -1.06 -17.22
C TRP A 189 -1.04 -1.38 -15.83
N ILE A 190 -0.04 -0.61 -15.42
CA ILE A 190 0.53 -0.60 -14.07
C ILE A 190 0.03 0.65 -13.39
N ASN A 191 -0.54 0.47 -12.18
CA ASN A 191 -0.96 1.55 -11.32
C ASN A 191 -0.01 1.58 -10.13
N MET A 192 0.72 2.66 -9.96
CA MET A 192 1.79 2.79 -8.98
C MET A 192 1.54 3.94 -8.01
N ILE A 193 2.29 3.97 -6.92
CA ILE A 193 2.38 5.11 -6.02
C ILE A 193 3.72 5.06 -5.28
N HIS A 194 4.36 6.22 -5.11
CA HIS A 194 5.58 6.30 -4.31
C HIS A 194 5.29 6.10 -2.82
N ARG A 195 6.22 5.46 -2.08
CA ARG A 195 6.08 5.20 -0.63
C ARG A 195 5.72 6.45 0.17
N ASP A 196 6.39 7.56 -0.12
CA ASP A 196 6.21 8.80 0.62
C ASP A 196 4.88 9.47 0.28
N ASP A 197 4.33 9.19 -0.90
CA ASP A 197 2.97 9.58 -1.28
C ASP A 197 1.91 8.73 -0.57
N VAL A 198 2.16 7.43 -0.36
CA VAL A 198 1.28 6.61 0.50
C VAL A 198 1.22 7.19 1.91
N ALA A 199 2.39 7.56 2.47
CA ALA A 199 2.43 8.23 3.77
C ALA A 199 1.67 9.57 3.76
N GLY A 200 1.81 10.36 2.69
CA GLY A 200 1.08 11.60 2.50
C GLY A 200 -0.44 11.42 2.42
N VAL A 201 -0.91 10.41 1.66
CA VAL A 201 -2.34 10.04 1.60
C VAL A 201 -2.87 9.70 2.99
N ILE A 202 -2.17 8.84 3.72
CA ILE A 202 -2.60 8.42 5.06
C ILE A 202 -2.68 9.62 6.01
N GLU A 203 -1.67 10.50 6.02
CA GLU A 203 -1.70 11.71 6.85
C GLU A 203 -2.85 12.64 6.45
N THR A 204 -3.06 12.87 5.15
CA THR A 204 -4.18 13.71 4.65
C THR A 204 -5.51 13.16 5.15
N VAL A 205 -5.78 11.88 4.93
CA VAL A 205 -7.02 11.23 5.34
C VAL A 205 -7.17 11.20 6.85
N LEU A 206 -6.07 11.00 7.61
CA LEU A 206 -6.09 11.02 9.08
C LEU A 206 -6.57 12.38 9.63
N ARG A 207 -6.25 13.48 8.94
CA ARG A 207 -6.59 14.85 9.36
C ARG A 207 -7.88 15.39 8.74
N LEU A 208 -8.40 14.76 7.70
CA LEU A 208 -9.58 15.23 6.98
C LEU A 208 -10.80 15.30 7.93
N ALA A 209 -11.61 16.35 7.83
CA ALA A 209 -12.75 16.51 8.72
C ALA A 209 -13.81 15.41 8.52
N ASN A 210 -14.19 15.15 7.27
CA ASN A 210 -15.23 14.19 6.89
C ASN A 210 -14.70 13.29 5.74
N PRO A 211 -13.91 12.26 6.01
CA PRO A 211 -13.43 11.37 4.96
C PRO A 211 -14.55 10.50 4.41
N GLN A 212 -14.48 10.21 3.11
CA GLN A 212 -15.21 9.08 2.56
C GLN A 212 -14.60 7.76 3.08
N GLY A 213 -15.40 6.70 3.17
CA GLY A 213 -14.92 5.40 3.68
C GLY A 213 -13.92 4.69 2.78
N LEU A 214 -13.74 5.14 1.51
CA LEU A 214 -12.90 4.45 0.53
C LEU A 214 -12.23 5.44 -0.43
N TYR A 215 -10.90 5.26 -0.61
CA TYR A 215 -10.11 5.99 -1.62
C TYR A 215 -9.14 5.06 -2.36
N ASN A 216 -8.92 5.36 -3.63
CA ASN A 216 -7.83 4.78 -4.41
C ASN A 216 -6.56 5.60 -4.23
N ALA A 217 -5.50 4.98 -3.72
CA ALA A 217 -4.20 5.60 -3.53
C ALA A 217 -3.23 5.15 -4.63
N VAL A 218 -3.21 5.89 -5.72
CA VAL A 218 -2.32 5.73 -6.89
C VAL A 218 -1.80 7.10 -7.31
N ASP A 219 -0.70 7.13 -8.08
CA ASP A 219 -0.22 8.36 -8.73
C ASP A 219 -1.18 8.81 -9.86
N ASP A 220 -0.83 9.91 -10.53
CA ASP A 220 -1.70 10.50 -11.55
C ASP A 220 -1.58 9.81 -12.93
N GLU A 221 -0.59 8.91 -13.12
CA GLU A 221 -0.25 8.38 -14.45
C GLU A 221 -0.15 6.85 -14.48
N PRO A 222 -1.24 6.12 -14.73
CA PRO A 222 -1.15 4.72 -15.10
C PRO A 222 -0.28 4.56 -16.36
N VAL A 223 0.61 3.58 -16.38
CA VAL A 223 1.54 3.35 -17.49
C VAL A 223 1.45 1.91 -18.01
N LEU A 224 1.59 1.69 -19.32
CA LEU A 224 1.75 0.34 -19.85
C LEU A 224 3.10 -0.23 -19.43
N GLN A 225 3.15 -1.53 -19.17
CA GLN A 225 4.38 -2.20 -18.74
C GLN A 225 5.53 -1.99 -19.74
N GLY A 226 5.24 -2.08 -21.05
CA GLY A 226 6.23 -1.86 -22.10
C GLY A 226 6.77 -0.44 -22.11
N ASP A 227 5.90 0.56 -21.97
CA ASP A 227 6.30 1.98 -21.92
C ASP A 227 7.15 2.27 -20.69
N PHE A 228 6.82 1.66 -19.54
CA PHE A 228 7.65 1.76 -18.34
C PHE A 228 9.06 1.17 -18.56
N LEU A 229 9.14 -0.02 -19.17
CA LEU A 229 10.42 -0.67 -19.46
C LEU A 229 11.22 0.09 -20.53
N ALA A 230 10.56 0.64 -21.55
CA ALA A 230 11.20 1.48 -22.56
C ALA A 230 11.79 2.77 -21.95
N TYR A 231 11.03 3.41 -21.05
CA TYR A 231 11.54 4.54 -20.28
C TYR A 231 12.79 4.18 -19.47
N LEU A 232 12.77 3.07 -18.74
CA LEU A 232 13.94 2.63 -17.97
C LEU A 232 15.16 2.33 -18.87
N ALA A 233 14.93 1.67 -20.00
CA ALA A 233 16.01 1.38 -20.96
C ALA A 233 16.66 2.67 -21.49
N ASN A 234 15.83 3.64 -21.87
CA ASN A 234 16.31 4.95 -22.33
C ASN A 234 17.12 5.70 -21.25
N GLU A 235 16.56 5.83 -20.05
CA GLU A 235 17.20 6.60 -18.97
C GLU A 235 18.48 5.95 -18.44
N THR A 236 18.57 4.62 -18.48
CA THR A 236 19.74 3.90 -17.94
C THR A 236 20.79 3.51 -19.01
N GLY A 237 20.48 3.68 -20.29
CA GLY A 237 21.31 3.21 -21.40
C GLY A 237 21.38 1.68 -21.53
N ARG A 238 20.50 0.94 -20.86
CA ARG A 238 20.46 -0.52 -20.92
C ARG A 238 19.57 -1.01 -22.06
N LEU A 239 19.76 -2.27 -22.45
CA LEU A 239 18.93 -2.89 -23.48
C LEU A 239 17.48 -3.01 -23.01
N LEU A 240 16.57 -2.77 -23.95
CA LEU A 240 15.16 -3.03 -23.75
C LEU A 240 14.92 -4.53 -23.54
N PRO A 241 14.21 -4.95 -22.48
CA PRO A 241 13.92 -6.36 -22.25
C PRO A 241 13.20 -7.03 -23.42
N PRO A 242 13.44 -8.33 -23.69
CA PRO A 242 12.80 -9.04 -24.79
C PRO A 242 11.30 -9.19 -24.55
N VAL A 243 10.54 -9.20 -25.66
CA VAL A 243 9.13 -9.60 -25.63
C VAL A 243 9.05 -11.13 -25.57
N VAL A 244 8.30 -11.65 -24.58
CA VAL A 244 8.11 -13.09 -24.43
C VAL A 244 6.63 -13.41 -24.50
N GLU A 245 6.27 -14.32 -25.40
CA GLU A 245 4.90 -14.82 -25.47
C GLU A 245 4.54 -15.52 -24.17
N THR A 246 3.45 -15.10 -23.55
CA THR A 246 3.04 -15.44 -22.18
C THR A 246 2.58 -16.88 -21.98
N SER A 247 2.76 -17.77 -22.96
CA SER A 247 2.38 -19.19 -22.84
C SER A 247 3.13 -19.97 -21.75
N VAL A 248 4.25 -19.45 -21.24
CA VAL A 248 5.12 -20.17 -20.26
C VAL A 248 5.10 -19.58 -18.84
N SER A 249 4.68 -18.35 -18.64
CA SER A 249 4.68 -17.71 -17.32
C SER A 249 3.31 -17.72 -16.60
N GLY A 250 2.47 -18.72 -16.86
CA GLY A 250 1.27 -19.04 -16.06
C GLY A 250 1.57 -19.44 -14.61
N GLY A 251 2.83 -19.34 -14.19
CA GLY A 251 3.30 -19.60 -12.85
C GLY A 251 2.81 -18.57 -11.85
N ASN A 252 1.72 -18.93 -11.14
CA ASN A 252 1.44 -18.47 -9.77
C ASN A 252 1.41 -16.93 -9.52
N ARG A 253 0.78 -16.15 -10.40
CA ARG A 253 0.47 -14.74 -10.10
C ARG A 253 -0.59 -14.68 -9.02
N LYS A 254 -0.17 -14.51 -7.77
CA LYS A 254 -1.01 -14.53 -6.55
C LYS A 254 -2.26 -13.63 -6.61
N ARG A 255 -2.25 -12.58 -7.44
CA ARG A 255 -3.31 -11.57 -7.51
C ARG A 255 -4.16 -11.59 -8.79
N GLY A 256 -3.99 -12.62 -9.64
CA GLY A 256 -4.64 -12.68 -10.95
C GLY A 256 -4.02 -11.73 -11.98
N ILE A 257 -4.52 -11.81 -13.21
CA ILE A 257 -4.14 -10.88 -14.29
C ILE A 257 -5.25 -9.84 -14.41
N THR A 258 -4.88 -8.58 -14.29
CA THR A 258 -5.81 -7.45 -14.47
C THR A 258 -5.20 -6.43 -15.43
N HIS A 259 -6.06 -5.76 -16.19
CA HIS A 259 -5.66 -4.74 -17.16
C HIS A 259 -6.63 -3.57 -17.02
N LYS A 260 -6.24 -2.55 -16.24
CA LYS A 260 -7.09 -1.41 -15.87
C LYS A 260 -6.27 -0.19 -15.49
N LYS A 261 -6.85 0.96 -15.62
CA LYS A 261 -6.35 2.23 -15.11
C LYS A 261 -7.13 2.59 -13.85
N VAL A 262 -6.47 2.86 -12.74
CA VAL A 262 -7.13 3.22 -11.47
C VAL A 262 -7.12 4.73 -11.30
N SER A 263 -8.28 5.31 -11.03
CA SER A 263 -8.44 6.75 -10.81
C SER A 263 -8.20 7.12 -9.34
N ASN A 264 -7.41 8.16 -9.10
CA ASN A 264 -7.23 8.79 -7.78
C ASN A 264 -8.07 10.07 -7.64
N ARG A 265 -8.99 10.32 -8.57
CA ARG A 265 -9.75 11.59 -8.65
C ARG A 265 -10.43 11.93 -7.33
N ARG A 266 -11.08 10.96 -6.66
CA ARG A 266 -11.75 11.18 -5.38
C ARG A 266 -10.77 11.71 -4.34
N LEU A 267 -9.61 11.09 -4.20
CA LEU A 267 -8.56 11.50 -3.27
C LEU A 267 -8.06 12.92 -3.56
N ARG A 268 -7.91 13.27 -4.85
CA ARG A 268 -7.51 14.60 -5.31
C ARG A 268 -8.56 15.68 -5.03
N THR A 269 -9.81 15.41 -5.36
CA THR A 269 -10.88 16.43 -5.35
C THR A 269 -11.58 16.55 -3.99
N GLU A 270 -11.76 15.44 -3.27
CA GLU A 270 -12.51 15.41 -2.01
C GLU A 270 -11.58 15.50 -0.79
N ALA A 271 -10.40 14.89 -0.84
CA ALA A 271 -9.43 14.95 0.25
C ALA A 271 -8.38 16.06 0.07
N GLY A 272 -8.29 16.68 -1.11
CA GLY A 272 -7.31 17.71 -1.41
C GLY A 272 -5.85 17.24 -1.44
N TRP A 273 -5.65 15.93 -1.54
CA TRP A 273 -4.30 15.38 -1.56
C TRP A 273 -3.56 15.72 -2.86
N VAL A 274 -2.29 16.09 -2.75
CA VAL A 274 -1.41 16.39 -3.88
C VAL A 274 -0.17 15.49 -3.79
N PRO A 275 0.14 14.68 -4.83
CA PRO A 275 1.30 13.82 -4.80
C PRO A 275 2.61 14.62 -4.90
N LEU A 276 3.62 14.18 -4.16
CA LEU A 276 5.02 14.63 -4.35
C LEU A 276 5.59 14.06 -5.64
N TYR A 277 5.20 12.84 -5.96
CA TYR A 277 5.63 12.10 -7.14
C TYR A 277 4.41 11.77 -8.03
N PRO A 278 3.94 12.72 -8.85
CA PRO A 278 2.72 12.57 -9.63
C PRO A 278 2.80 11.47 -10.70
N ASN A 279 3.99 10.98 -11.00
CA ASN A 279 4.21 9.86 -11.91
C ASN A 279 5.53 9.13 -11.61
N PHE A 280 5.66 7.96 -12.20
CA PHE A 280 6.83 7.10 -12.03
C PHE A 280 8.15 7.75 -12.48
N ARG A 281 8.13 8.67 -13.48
CA ARG A 281 9.34 9.35 -13.97
C ARG A 281 9.96 10.20 -12.86
N LYS A 282 9.14 11.02 -12.20
CA LYS A 282 9.60 11.78 -11.03
C LYS A 282 9.97 10.88 -9.85
N GLY A 283 9.19 9.82 -9.64
CA GLY A 283 9.40 8.94 -8.50
C GLY A 283 10.64 8.06 -8.59
N TYR A 284 11.04 7.62 -9.78
CA TYR A 284 12.24 6.82 -9.97
C TYR A 284 13.50 7.63 -10.30
N ALA A 285 13.43 8.93 -10.52
CA ALA A 285 14.56 9.75 -10.96
C ALA A 285 15.81 9.54 -10.09
N ALA A 286 15.69 9.65 -8.77
CA ALA A 286 16.82 9.47 -7.84
C ALA A 286 17.38 8.03 -7.87
N GLN A 287 16.51 7.02 -7.97
CA GLN A 287 16.94 5.61 -8.03
C GLN A 287 17.65 5.28 -9.35
N ILE A 288 17.23 5.89 -10.46
CA ILE A 288 17.86 5.76 -11.77
C ILE A 288 19.27 6.39 -11.71
N GLU A 289 19.38 7.62 -11.20
CA GLU A 289 20.66 8.31 -11.03
C GLU A 289 21.64 7.50 -10.16
N GLU A 290 21.16 6.93 -9.05
CA GLU A 290 21.96 6.08 -8.19
C GLU A 290 22.41 4.80 -8.90
N SER A 291 21.54 4.18 -9.72
CA SER A 291 21.88 2.99 -10.48
C SER A 291 22.96 3.22 -11.53
N GLN A 292 23.03 4.42 -12.11
CA GLN A 292 24.05 4.81 -13.06
C GLN A 292 25.43 5.01 -12.40
N LYS A 293 25.47 5.46 -11.15
CA LYS A 293 26.72 5.64 -10.39
C LYS A 293 27.37 4.31 -9.95
N ARG A 294 26.63 3.22 -10.02
CA ARG A 294 27.11 1.87 -9.63
C ARG A 294 27.63 1.03 -10.81
N ILE A 295 27.56 1.56 -12.03
CA ILE A 295 28.13 0.99 -13.27
C ILE A 295 29.51 1.58 -13.51
#